data_52ce9375a4105c939d1d670951ea3045
#
_entry.id   52ce9375a4105c939d1d670951ea3045
#
_cell.length_a   1.000
_cell.length_b   1.000
_cell.length_c   1.000
_cell.angle_alpha   90.00
_cell.angle_beta   90.00
_cell.angle_gamma   90.00
#
_symmetry.space_group_name_H-M   'P 1'
#
loop_
_entity.id
_entity.type
_entity.pdbx_description
1 polymer ?
#
loop_
_entity_poly.entity_id
_entity_poly.type
_entity_poly.pdbx_seq_one_letter_code
_entity_poly.pdbx_strand_id
1 'polypeptide(L)'
;MIKATGCPLIALVGDKSSFLANNAKYILNCFVDKEADPNNLAPTCSTTAQLVVGDALAVTLLKMRGFSSKDFAKYHPGGSLGKRLYLRVSDLYPNNEKPQVSPSTSLSDALIEISSKRLGCCAVVQEDKVQGIITDGDLRRMLNKQSNSLNMNLRAQEIMTPHPRTIQPDAFAVQAFEKMRDNQITQLLVVDDNKNYLGVIHIHDLIQEGII
;
A
#
# COMPACT_ATOMS: atom_id res chain seq x y z
N MET A 1 15.01 -24.76 35.96
CA MET A 1 14.83 -24.89 34.52
C MET A 1 15.49 -23.74 33.73
N ILE A 2 15.10 -22.48 33.88
CA ILE A 2 15.68 -21.35 33.07
C ILE A 2 17.20 -21.20 33.29
N LYS A 3 17.71 -21.34 34.55
CA LYS A 3 19.15 -21.29 34.82
C LYS A 3 19.97 -22.39 34.10
N ALA A 4 19.35 -23.51 33.75
CA ALA A 4 20.01 -24.60 33.05
C ALA A 4 20.29 -24.31 31.57
N THR A 5 19.65 -23.29 31.00
CA THR A 5 19.88 -22.87 29.60
C THR A 5 21.13 -22.01 29.40
N GLY A 6 21.80 -21.59 30.50
CA GLY A 6 22.94 -20.66 30.45
C GLY A 6 22.56 -19.21 30.14
N CYS A 7 21.29 -18.90 29.88
CA CYS A 7 20.83 -17.55 29.60
C CYS A 7 20.72 -16.70 30.87
N PRO A 8 21.12 -15.41 30.86
CA PRO A 8 20.91 -14.53 31.98
C PRO A 8 19.42 -14.24 32.18
N LEU A 9 18.93 -14.42 33.42
CA LEU A 9 17.56 -14.14 33.80
C LEU A 9 17.40 -12.64 34.10
N ILE A 10 16.43 -12.01 33.54
CA ILE A 10 15.97 -10.64 33.84
C ILE A 10 14.62 -10.76 34.53
N ALA A 11 14.49 -10.22 35.75
CA ALA A 11 13.25 -10.23 36.52
C ALA A 11 12.55 -8.85 36.44
N LEU A 12 11.27 -8.83 36.06
CA LEU A 12 10.39 -7.69 36.24
C LEU A 12 9.56 -7.95 37.50
N VAL A 13 9.81 -7.20 38.56
CA VAL A 13 9.24 -7.47 39.87
C VAL A 13 8.89 -6.18 40.62
N GLY A 14 7.85 -6.22 41.44
CA GLY A 14 7.51 -5.15 42.37
C GLY A 14 8.33 -5.20 43.66
N ASP A 15 8.70 -6.42 44.09
CA ASP A 15 9.51 -6.64 45.28
C ASP A 15 10.90 -7.18 44.92
N LYS A 16 11.94 -6.37 45.22
CA LYS A 16 13.35 -6.72 44.97
C LYS A 16 13.87 -7.82 45.88
N SER A 17 13.18 -8.12 46.96
CA SER A 17 13.52 -9.22 47.88
C SER A 17 12.85 -10.54 47.51
N SER A 18 12.00 -10.56 46.50
CA SER A 18 11.28 -11.76 46.07
C SER A 18 12.21 -12.89 45.63
N PHE A 19 11.70 -14.13 45.68
CA PHE A 19 12.44 -15.30 45.21
C PHE A 19 12.91 -15.13 43.75
N LEU A 20 12.07 -14.55 42.89
CA LEU A 20 12.40 -14.30 41.47
C LEU A 20 13.56 -13.29 41.35
N ALA A 21 13.49 -12.18 42.07
CA ALA A 21 14.56 -11.17 42.09
C ALA A 21 15.89 -11.76 42.56
N ASN A 22 15.90 -12.51 43.67
CA ASN A 22 17.10 -13.12 44.23
C ASN A 22 17.74 -14.19 43.33
N ASN A 23 16.99 -14.69 42.34
CA ASN A 23 17.47 -15.66 41.37
C ASN A 23 17.78 -15.08 39.99
N ALA A 24 17.55 -13.78 39.76
CA ALA A 24 17.81 -13.09 38.49
C ALA A 24 19.21 -12.46 38.48
N LYS A 25 19.77 -12.31 37.26
CA LYS A 25 21.01 -11.56 37.04
C LYS A 25 20.76 -10.06 37.00
N TYR A 26 19.61 -9.68 36.46
CA TYR A 26 19.20 -8.28 36.36
C TYR A 26 17.77 -8.11 36.88
N ILE A 27 17.50 -6.98 37.52
CA ILE A 27 16.19 -6.67 38.12
C ILE A 27 15.69 -5.36 37.52
N LEU A 28 14.49 -5.41 36.97
CA LEU A 28 13.71 -4.23 36.56
C LEU A 28 12.57 -4.06 37.58
N ASN A 29 12.60 -2.95 38.30
CA ASN A 29 11.62 -2.68 39.34
C ASN A 29 10.34 -2.09 38.74
N CYS A 30 9.22 -2.82 38.91
CA CYS A 30 7.87 -2.43 38.49
C CYS A 30 6.95 -2.25 39.72
N PHE A 31 7.48 -1.72 40.81
CA PHE A 31 6.72 -1.48 42.04
C PHE A 31 5.55 -0.53 41.79
N VAL A 32 4.41 -0.83 42.41
CA VAL A 32 3.24 0.04 42.49
C VAL A 32 2.78 0.09 43.96
N ASP A 33 2.30 1.27 44.39
CA ASP A 33 1.88 1.43 45.79
C ASP A 33 0.63 0.61 46.12
N LYS A 34 -0.30 0.54 45.16
CA LYS A 34 -1.56 -0.21 45.31
C LYS A 34 -2.15 -0.58 43.95
N GLU A 35 -3.01 -1.58 43.98
CA GLU A 35 -3.84 -1.94 42.82
C GLU A 35 -5.04 -1.01 42.68
N ALA A 36 -5.65 -0.95 41.51
CA ALA A 36 -6.85 -0.15 41.23
C ALA A 36 -8.12 -0.81 41.79
N ASP A 37 -8.05 -2.11 42.09
CA ASP A 37 -9.13 -2.84 42.73
C ASP A 37 -9.42 -2.26 44.13
N PRO A 38 -10.68 -2.05 44.54
CA PRO A 38 -11.05 -1.51 45.85
C PRO A 38 -10.48 -2.24 47.03
N ASN A 39 -10.23 -3.56 46.90
CA ASN A 39 -9.69 -4.42 47.93
C ASN A 39 -8.16 -4.57 47.85
N ASN A 40 -7.54 -3.92 46.85
CA ASN A 40 -6.08 -4.04 46.61
C ASN A 40 -5.59 -5.50 46.38
N LEU A 41 -6.40 -6.34 45.76
CA LEU A 41 -6.15 -7.78 45.57
C LEU A 41 -5.94 -8.16 44.11
N ALA A 42 -6.78 -7.60 43.20
CA ALA A 42 -6.72 -7.95 41.78
C ALA A 42 -5.59 -7.22 41.08
N PRO A 43 -4.67 -7.92 40.40
CA PRO A 43 -3.58 -7.30 39.66
C PRO A 43 -4.12 -6.41 38.54
N THR A 44 -3.83 -5.12 38.60
CA THR A 44 -4.26 -4.07 37.66
C THR A 44 -3.14 -3.06 37.39
N CYS A 45 -2.81 -2.22 38.39
CA CYS A 45 -1.68 -1.30 38.30
C CYS A 45 -0.35 -2.03 38.12
N SER A 46 -0.14 -3.13 38.86
CA SER A 46 1.08 -3.92 38.75
C SER A 46 1.26 -4.56 37.37
N THR A 47 0.22 -5.13 36.79
CA THR A 47 0.29 -5.70 35.44
C THR A 47 0.50 -4.62 34.38
N THR A 48 -0.14 -3.45 34.51
CA THR A 48 0.08 -2.30 33.63
C THR A 48 1.54 -1.80 33.72
N ALA A 49 2.09 -1.67 34.94
CA ALA A 49 3.48 -1.25 35.13
C ALA A 49 4.46 -2.24 34.48
N GLN A 50 4.21 -3.56 34.61
CA GLN A 50 5.03 -4.59 33.97
C GLN A 50 4.96 -4.50 32.44
N LEU A 51 3.77 -4.26 31.86
CA LEU A 51 3.59 -4.08 30.43
C LEU A 51 4.39 -2.88 29.92
N VAL A 52 4.26 -1.73 30.58
CA VAL A 52 4.97 -0.49 30.19
C VAL A 52 6.49 -0.68 30.24
N VAL A 53 7.02 -1.31 31.29
CA VAL A 53 8.47 -1.58 31.40
C VAL A 53 8.93 -2.58 30.34
N GLY A 54 8.11 -3.60 30.05
CA GLY A 54 8.38 -4.56 28.97
C GLY A 54 8.44 -3.89 27.61
N ASP A 55 7.48 -3.04 27.28
CA ASP A 55 7.44 -2.27 26.03
C ASP A 55 8.63 -1.30 25.93
N ALA A 56 8.97 -0.60 27.02
CA ALA A 56 10.13 0.29 27.05
C ALA A 56 11.42 -0.47 26.77
N LEU A 57 11.58 -1.68 27.32
CA LEU A 57 12.72 -2.54 27.04
C LEU A 57 12.75 -2.98 25.58
N ALA A 58 11.61 -3.42 25.04
CA ALA A 58 11.49 -3.83 23.64
C ALA A 58 11.86 -2.70 22.68
N VAL A 59 11.30 -1.50 22.88
CA VAL A 59 11.60 -0.31 22.05
C VAL A 59 13.07 0.10 22.14
N THR A 60 13.65 0.02 23.35
CA THR A 60 15.07 0.29 23.55
C THR A 60 15.95 -0.69 22.77
N LEU A 61 15.61 -1.98 22.79
CA LEU A 61 16.32 -3.02 22.03
C LEU A 61 16.18 -2.82 20.51
N LEU A 62 15.00 -2.46 20.03
CA LEU A 62 14.78 -2.13 18.62
C LEU A 62 15.70 -0.98 18.19
N LYS A 63 15.76 0.09 19.00
CA LYS A 63 16.64 1.25 18.74
C LYS A 63 18.12 0.86 18.73
N MET A 64 18.56 0.09 19.73
CA MET A 64 19.94 -0.37 19.84
C MET A 64 20.37 -1.28 18.68
N ARG A 65 19.44 -2.05 18.11
CA ARG A 65 19.69 -2.95 16.96
C ARG A 65 19.55 -2.26 15.62
N GLY A 66 19.21 -0.97 15.57
CA GLY A 66 18.93 -0.25 14.33
C GLY A 66 17.77 -0.82 13.54
N PHE A 67 16.76 -1.42 14.24
CA PHE A 67 15.61 -2.06 13.61
C PHE A 67 14.81 -1.06 12.78
N SER A 68 14.71 -1.32 11.48
CA SER A 68 14.11 -0.45 10.49
C SER A 68 12.68 -0.88 10.11
N SER A 69 11.97 0.01 9.40
CA SER A 69 10.67 -0.31 8.79
C SER A 69 10.77 -1.51 7.82
N LYS A 70 11.92 -1.67 7.14
CA LYS A 70 12.18 -2.84 6.27
C LYS A 70 12.26 -4.13 7.07
N ASP A 71 12.87 -4.09 8.25
CA ASP A 71 12.95 -5.27 9.12
C ASP A 71 11.56 -5.61 9.67
N PHE A 72 10.78 -4.61 10.07
CA PHE A 72 9.40 -4.83 10.51
C PHE A 72 8.55 -5.50 9.42
N ALA A 73 8.65 -5.04 8.19
CA ALA A 73 7.90 -5.57 7.06
C ALA A 73 8.23 -7.04 6.73
N LYS A 74 9.46 -7.51 7.00
CA LYS A 74 9.82 -8.94 6.87
C LYS A 74 8.99 -9.85 7.78
N TYR A 75 8.65 -9.35 8.98
CA TYR A 75 7.86 -10.11 9.96
C TYR A 75 6.35 -9.90 9.80
N HIS A 76 5.96 -8.81 9.13
CA HIS A 76 4.57 -8.44 8.90
C HIS A 76 4.28 -8.08 7.42
N PRO A 77 4.55 -9.00 6.48
CA PRO A 77 4.44 -8.70 5.03
C PRO A 77 3.02 -8.36 4.59
N GLY A 78 2.00 -8.93 5.23
CA GLY A 78 0.59 -8.68 4.94
C GLY A 78 0.02 -7.39 5.54
N GLY A 79 0.75 -6.70 6.41
CA GLY A 79 0.32 -5.43 6.97
C GLY A 79 0.49 -4.26 5.99
N SER A 80 -0.22 -3.14 6.23
CA SER A 80 -0.15 -1.95 5.36
C SER A 80 1.30 -1.45 5.14
N LEU A 81 2.14 -1.49 6.18
CA LEU A 81 3.54 -1.13 6.08
C LEU A 81 4.33 -2.11 5.18
N GLY A 82 4.06 -3.41 5.31
CA GLY A 82 4.67 -4.44 4.46
C GLY A 82 4.29 -4.26 3.01
N LYS A 83 3.00 -4.12 2.71
CA LYS A 83 2.49 -3.89 1.36
C LYS A 83 3.11 -2.65 0.71
N ARG A 84 3.22 -1.53 1.44
CA ARG A 84 3.87 -0.31 0.93
C ARG A 84 5.33 -0.50 0.52
N LEU A 85 6.04 -1.43 1.15
CA LEU A 85 7.46 -1.66 0.91
C LEU A 85 7.75 -2.76 -0.13
N TYR A 86 6.80 -3.66 -0.40
CA TYR A 86 7.04 -4.82 -1.25
C TYR A 86 6.08 -4.96 -2.41
N LEU A 87 4.83 -4.45 -2.30
CA LEU A 87 3.83 -4.61 -3.34
C LEU A 87 4.23 -3.83 -4.59
N ARG A 88 4.21 -4.50 -5.73
CA ARG A 88 4.57 -3.93 -7.03
C ARG A 88 3.34 -3.73 -7.90
N VAL A 89 3.49 -2.91 -8.90
CA VAL A 89 2.48 -2.72 -9.95
C VAL A 89 2.17 -4.06 -10.65
N SER A 90 3.19 -4.90 -10.86
CA SER A 90 3.06 -6.25 -11.44
C SER A 90 2.15 -7.20 -10.66
N ASP A 91 1.97 -6.96 -9.37
CA ASP A 91 1.12 -7.79 -8.53
C ASP A 91 -0.37 -7.40 -8.65
N LEU A 92 -0.66 -6.22 -9.20
CA LEU A 92 -1.99 -5.60 -9.24
C LEU A 92 -2.61 -5.56 -10.63
N TYR A 93 -1.91 -4.93 -11.61
CA TYR A 93 -2.49 -4.69 -12.93
C TYR A 93 -2.94 -5.96 -13.68
N PRO A 94 -2.35 -7.17 -13.49
CA PRO A 94 -2.81 -8.36 -14.18
C PRO A 94 -4.21 -8.83 -13.77
N ASN A 95 -4.71 -8.35 -12.62
CA ASN A 95 -6.06 -8.64 -12.13
C ASN A 95 -7.12 -7.76 -12.83
N ASN A 96 -6.69 -6.72 -13.53
CA ASN A 96 -7.55 -5.82 -14.27
C ASN A 96 -7.73 -6.28 -15.71
N GLU A 97 -8.84 -5.86 -16.31
CA GLU A 97 -9.03 -5.94 -17.75
C GLU A 97 -8.00 -5.06 -18.48
N LYS A 98 -7.72 -5.38 -19.74
CA LYS A 98 -6.74 -4.67 -20.57
C LYS A 98 -7.45 -3.89 -21.68
N PRO A 99 -8.06 -2.72 -21.38
CA PRO A 99 -8.78 -1.92 -22.37
C PRO A 99 -7.83 -1.32 -23.40
N GLN A 100 -8.06 -1.60 -24.69
CA GLN A 100 -7.24 -1.07 -25.77
C GLN A 100 -7.99 -0.95 -27.07
N VAL A 101 -7.66 0.09 -27.85
CA VAL A 101 -8.17 0.32 -29.20
C VAL A 101 -7.04 0.74 -30.13
N SER A 102 -7.25 0.62 -31.44
CA SER A 102 -6.32 1.15 -32.43
C SER A 102 -6.55 2.66 -32.66
N PRO A 103 -5.57 3.41 -33.20
CA PRO A 103 -5.77 4.82 -33.56
C PRO A 103 -6.95 5.07 -34.52
N SER A 104 -7.25 4.09 -35.36
CA SER A 104 -8.32 4.17 -36.35
C SER A 104 -9.70 3.73 -35.86
N THR A 105 -9.79 3.22 -34.64
CA THR A 105 -11.05 2.76 -34.02
C THR A 105 -12.06 3.92 -33.92
N SER A 106 -13.34 3.63 -34.16
CA SER A 106 -14.40 4.64 -34.05
C SER A 106 -14.62 5.07 -32.59
N LEU A 107 -15.14 6.29 -32.41
CA LEU A 107 -15.52 6.76 -31.06
C LEU A 107 -16.55 5.81 -30.42
N SER A 108 -17.50 5.29 -31.18
CA SER A 108 -18.52 4.36 -30.67
C SER A 108 -17.89 3.09 -30.09
N ASP A 109 -16.95 2.49 -30.82
CA ASP A 109 -16.28 1.27 -30.37
C ASP A 109 -15.37 1.53 -29.17
N ALA A 110 -14.69 2.69 -29.14
CA ALA A 110 -13.88 3.11 -28.00
C ALA A 110 -14.74 3.30 -26.72
N LEU A 111 -15.95 3.86 -26.85
CA LEU A 111 -16.91 3.99 -25.75
C LEU A 111 -17.37 2.63 -25.23
N ILE A 112 -17.64 1.68 -26.13
CA ILE A 112 -18.01 0.29 -25.76
C ILE A 112 -16.85 -0.37 -24.99
N GLU A 113 -15.62 -0.22 -25.47
CA GLU A 113 -14.44 -0.78 -24.82
C GLU A 113 -14.26 -0.21 -23.39
N ILE A 114 -14.30 1.11 -23.21
CA ILE A 114 -14.22 1.76 -21.90
C ILE A 114 -15.32 1.26 -20.96
N SER A 115 -16.56 1.22 -21.44
CA SER A 115 -17.72 0.83 -20.64
C SER A 115 -17.67 -0.65 -20.24
N SER A 116 -17.28 -1.54 -21.16
CA SER A 116 -17.22 -2.99 -20.91
C SER A 116 -16.14 -3.35 -19.90
N LYS A 117 -14.99 -2.67 -19.91
CA LYS A 117 -13.84 -2.94 -19.06
C LYS A 117 -13.87 -2.23 -17.71
N ARG A 118 -14.75 -1.25 -17.51
CA ARG A 118 -15.05 -0.57 -16.23
C ARG A 118 -13.85 0.11 -15.54
N LEU A 119 -12.82 0.47 -16.28
CA LEU A 119 -11.64 1.16 -15.74
C LEU A 119 -11.65 2.67 -16.04
N GLY A 120 -12.74 3.19 -16.66
CA GLY A 120 -12.89 4.62 -17.00
C GLY A 120 -11.86 5.15 -18.00
N CYS A 121 -11.15 4.26 -18.68
CA CYS A 121 -10.19 4.61 -19.71
C CYS A 121 -9.97 3.46 -20.70
N CYS A 122 -9.37 3.78 -21.88
CA CYS A 122 -8.73 2.77 -22.72
C CYS A 122 -7.42 3.32 -23.31
N ALA A 123 -6.44 2.45 -23.51
CA ALA A 123 -5.21 2.79 -24.20
C ALA A 123 -5.45 2.82 -25.71
N VAL A 124 -4.84 3.79 -26.39
CA VAL A 124 -4.73 3.80 -27.86
C VAL A 124 -3.37 3.20 -28.21
N VAL A 125 -3.40 2.03 -28.85
CA VAL A 125 -2.20 1.20 -29.07
C VAL A 125 -2.02 0.95 -30.56
N GLN A 126 -0.78 1.07 -31.03
CA GLN A 126 -0.36 0.70 -32.37
C GLN A 126 0.94 -0.11 -32.30
N GLU A 127 0.96 -1.28 -32.92
CA GLU A 127 2.12 -2.19 -32.88
C GLU A 127 2.63 -2.42 -31.45
N ASP A 128 1.70 -2.77 -30.57
CA ASP A 128 1.88 -2.97 -29.10
C ASP A 128 2.34 -1.72 -28.32
N LYS A 129 2.60 -0.59 -28.98
CA LYS A 129 3.07 0.64 -28.34
C LYS A 129 1.94 1.63 -28.03
N VAL A 130 2.01 2.21 -26.84
CA VAL A 130 1.05 3.24 -26.42
C VAL A 130 1.25 4.51 -27.22
N GLN A 131 0.18 4.95 -27.92
CA GLN A 131 0.11 6.22 -28.63
C GLN A 131 -0.59 7.30 -27.79
N GLY A 132 -1.61 6.90 -27.03
CA GLY A 132 -2.40 7.79 -26.19
C GLY A 132 -3.31 7.06 -25.22
N ILE A 133 -4.13 7.81 -24.51
CA ILE A 133 -5.19 7.33 -23.64
C ILE A 133 -6.48 8.09 -23.92
N ILE A 134 -7.61 7.39 -23.85
CA ILE A 134 -8.93 8.01 -23.82
C ILE A 134 -9.53 7.74 -22.44
N THR A 135 -9.96 8.78 -21.75
CA THR A 135 -10.56 8.71 -20.43
C THR A 135 -11.98 9.29 -20.45
N ASP A 136 -12.78 9.01 -19.41
CA ASP A 136 -14.08 9.63 -19.22
C ASP A 136 -13.99 11.17 -19.21
N GLY A 137 -12.86 11.71 -18.73
CA GLY A 137 -12.57 13.14 -18.75
C GLY A 137 -12.41 13.70 -20.18
N ASP A 138 -11.78 12.95 -21.09
CA ASP A 138 -11.61 13.33 -22.49
C ASP A 138 -12.96 13.34 -23.20
N LEU A 139 -13.76 12.31 -22.96
CA LEU A 139 -15.12 12.20 -23.50
C LEU A 139 -16.01 13.37 -23.03
N ARG A 140 -15.96 13.70 -21.74
CA ARG A 140 -16.70 14.85 -21.19
C ARG A 140 -16.24 16.16 -21.79
N ARG A 141 -14.93 16.38 -21.97
CA ARG A 141 -14.40 17.58 -22.63
C ARG A 141 -14.83 17.68 -24.08
N MET A 142 -14.83 16.55 -24.78
CA MET A 142 -15.32 16.49 -26.16
C MET A 142 -16.81 16.87 -26.25
N LEU A 143 -17.66 16.27 -25.39
CA LEU A 143 -19.10 16.60 -25.33
C LEU A 143 -19.36 18.08 -25.08
N ASN A 144 -18.60 18.70 -24.18
CA ASN A 144 -18.74 20.13 -23.86
C ASN A 144 -18.33 21.05 -25.01
N LYS A 145 -17.43 20.62 -25.90
CA LYS A 145 -16.97 21.41 -27.05
C LYS A 145 -17.93 21.33 -28.24
N GLN A 146 -18.69 20.24 -28.34
CA GLN A 146 -19.63 20.00 -29.47
C GLN A 146 -21.05 20.37 -29.02
N SER A 147 -21.40 21.66 -29.16
CA SER A 147 -22.66 22.20 -28.61
C SER A 147 -23.96 21.67 -29.27
N ASN A 148 -23.94 20.99 -30.43
CA ASN A 148 -25.19 20.64 -31.16
C ASN A 148 -25.24 19.29 -31.88
N SER A 149 -24.16 18.53 -32.06
CA SER A 149 -24.21 17.15 -32.57
C SER A 149 -22.95 16.37 -32.27
N LEU A 150 -23.11 15.22 -31.65
CA LEU A 150 -22.02 14.24 -31.45
C LEU A 150 -21.59 13.70 -32.81
N ASN A 151 -20.36 14.03 -33.24
CA ASN A 151 -19.79 13.39 -34.41
C ASN A 151 -19.25 12.01 -34.02
N MET A 152 -20.08 10.98 -34.14
CA MET A 152 -19.72 9.59 -33.82
C MET A 152 -18.70 9.00 -34.81
N ASN A 153 -18.38 9.69 -35.88
CA ASN A 153 -17.38 9.26 -36.87
C ASN A 153 -15.94 9.63 -36.50
N LEU A 154 -15.74 10.32 -35.38
CA LEU A 154 -14.39 10.59 -34.85
C LEU A 154 -13.65 9.30 -34.56
N ARG A 155 -12.34 9.33 -34.80
CA ARG A 155 -11.45 8.20 -34.52
C ARG A 155 -10.74 8.39 -33.19
N ALA A 156 -10.29 7.29 -32.58
CA ALA A 156 -9.59 7.28 -31.29
C ALA A 156 -8.40 8.26 -31.27
N GLN A 157 -7.61 8.34 -32.33
CA GLN A 157 -6.48 9.28 -32.44
C GLN A 157 -6.86 10.77 -32.37
N GLU A 158 -8.11 11.12 -32.73
CA GLU A 158 -8.58 12.51 -32.75
C GLU A 158 -9.05 12.99 -31.36
N ILE A 159 -9.35 12.04 -30.46
CA ILE A 159 -9.91 12.32 -29.14
C ILE A 159 -8.95 11.94 -28.00
N MET A 160 -7.93 11.11 -28.26
CA MET A 160 -6.99 10.67 -27.26
C MET A 160 -6.16 11.82 -26.69
N THR A 161 -5.79 11.71 -25.43
CA THR A 161 -4.68 12.48 -24.85
C THR A 161 -3.37 11.79 -25.25
N PRO A 162 -2.49 12.43 -26.04
CA PRO A 162 -1.19 11.86 -26.40
C PRO A 162 -0.23 11.87 -25.22
N HIS A 163 0.80 11.01 -25.27
CA HIS A 163 1.83 10.91 -24.23
C HIS A 163 1.27 10.73 -22.82
N PRO A 164 0.46 9.68 -22.58
CA PRO A 164 -0.17 9.45 -21.29
C PRO A 164 0.87 9.17 -20.22
N ARG A 165 0.48 9.34 -18.96
CA ARG A 165 1.30 8.93 -17.84
C ARG A 165 1.34 7.41 -17.75
N THR A 166 2.55 6.85 -17.74
CA THR A 166 2.80 5.41 -17.69
C THR A 166 3.58 5.04 -16.45
N ILE A 167 3.62 3.77 -16.11
CA ILE A 167 4.43 3.22 -15.02
C ILE A 167 4.99 1.86 -15.43
N GLN A 168 6.14 1.49 -14.89
CA GLN A 168 6.77 0.20 -15.09
C GLN A 168 6.15 -0.87 -14.19
N PRO A 169 6.08 -2.14 -14.61
CA PRO A 169 5.51 -3.22 -13.80
C PRO A 169 6.29 -3.51 -12.52
N ASP A 170 7.58 -3.28 -12.49
CA ASP A 170 8.45 -3.48 -11.34
C ASP A 170 8.45 -2.32 -10.33
N ALA A 171 7.82 -1.19 -10.66
CA ALA A 171 7.65 -0.08 -9.75
C ALA A 171 6.80 -0.50 -8.52
N PHE A 172 7.06 0.12 -7.37
CA PHE A 172 6.25 -0.13 -6.18
C PHE A 172 4.85 0.48 -6.30
N ALA A 173 3.85 -0.19 -5.73
CA ALA A 173 2.46 0.28 -5.72
C ALA A 173 2.32 1.69 -5.09
N VAL A 174 3.13 2.02 -4.08
CA VAL A 174 3.18 3.36 -3.49
C VAL A 174 3.63 4.42 -4.49
N GLN A 175 4.55 4.10 -5.40
CA GLN A 175 5.00 5.03 -6.45
C GLN A 175 3.89 5.26 -7.49
N ALA A 176 3.08 4.23 -7.79
CA ALA A 176 1.90 4.40 -8.63
C ALA A 176 0.91 5.39 -7.99
N PHE A 177 0.65 5.25 -6.70
CA PHE A 177 -0.20 6.17 -5.95
C PHE A 177 0.33 7.61 -5.98
N GLU A 178 1.60 7.82 -5.63
CA GLU A 178 2.22 9.15 -5.66
C GLU A 178 2.10 9.79 -7.05
N LYS A 179 2.37 9.02 -8.10
CA LYS A 179 2.26 9.50 -9.48
C LYS A 179 0.81 9.85 -9.87
N MET A 180 -0.18 9.06 -9.42
CA MET A 180 -1.60 9.38 -9.62
C MET A 180 -1.98 10.66 -8.88
N ARG A 181 -1.61 10.79 -7.61
CA ARG A 181 -1.89 11.96 -6.77
C ARG A 181 -1.29 13.24 -7.35
N ASP A 182 -0.01 13.21 -7.68
CA ASP A 182 0.75 14.39 -8.12
C ASP A 182 0.28 14.88 -9.51
N ASN A 183 -0.30 13.99 -10.32
CA ASN A 183 -0.88 14.34 -11.63
C ASN A 183 -2.41 14.45 -11.60
N GLN A 184 -3.07 14.28 -10.44
CA GLN A 184 -4.53 14.34 -10.27
C GLN A 184 -5.28 13.38 -11.23
N ILE A 185 -4.77 12.16 -11.38
CA ILE A 185 -5.34 11.10 -12.22
C ILE A 185 -5.61 9.84 -11.38
N THR A 186 -6.51 9.00 -11.87
CA THR A 186 -6.93 7.77 -11.18
C THR A 186 -6.45 6.49 -11.88
N GLN A 187 -5.84 6.60 -13.05
CA GLN A 187 -5.31 5.48 -13.82
C GLN A 187 -3.89 5.78 -14.32
N LEU A 188 -3.09 4.71 -14.44
CA LEU A 188 -1.81 4.74 -15.14
C LEU A 188 -1.76 3.56 -16.11
N LEU A 189 -1.26 3.80 -17.31
CA LEU A 189 -0.95 2.72 -18.24
C LEU A 189 0.34 2.05 -17.82
N VAL A 190 0.32 0.73 -17.75
CA VAL A 190 1.52 -0.07 -17.44
C VAL A 190 2.20 -0.42 -18.75
N VAL A 191 3.50 -0.14 -18.83
CA VAL A 191 4.31 -0.40 -20.02
C VAL A 191 5.63 -1.05 -19.62
N ASP A 192 6.18 -1.87 -20.53
CA ASP A 192 7.54 -2.41 -20.37
C ASP A 192 8.63 -1.40 -20.79
N ASP A 193 9.89 -1.82 -20.72
CA ASP A 193 11.06 -1.01 -21.10
C ASP A 193 11.04 -0.59 -22.58
N ASN A 194 10.38 -1.35 -23.44
CA ASN A 194 10.22 -1.09 -24.86
C ASN A 194 8.98 -0.21 -25.15
N LYS A 195 8.27 0.26 -24.09
CA LYS A 195 7.00 1.00 -24.15
C LYS A 195 5.84 0.19 -24.74
N ASN A 196 5.90 -1.13 -24.71
CA ASN A 196 4.77 -1.98 -25.05
C ASN A 196 3.71 -1.91 -23.96
N TYR A 197 2.44 -1.86 -24.36
CA TYR A 197 1.31 -1.79 -23.46
C TYR A 197 1.08 -3.12 -22.76
N LEU A 198 1.10 -3.12 -21.43
CA LEU A 198 0.88 -4.30 -20.59
C LEU A 198 -0.51 -4.34 -19.96
N GLY A 199 -1.05 -3.19 -19.57
CA GLY A 199 -2.36 -3.09 -18.90
C GLY A 199 -2.57 -1.75 -18.22
N VAL A 200 -3.53 -1.69 -17.30
CA VAL A 200 -3.88 -0.50 -16.51
C VAL A 200 -3.83 -0.83 -15.03
N ILE A 201 -3.27 0.06 -14.23
CA ILE A 201 -3.46 0.09 -12.78
C ILE A 201 -4.39 1.25 -12.42
N HIS A 202 -5.39 0.98 -11.57
CA HIS A 202 -6.40 1.94 -11.15
C HIS A 202 -6.22 2.27 -9.65
N ILE A 203 -6.63 3.46 -9.23
CA ILE A 203 -6.54 3.89 -7.82
C ILE A 203 -7.29 2.95 -6.87
N HIS A 204 -8.39 2.33 -7.33
CA HIS A 204 -9.14 1.36 -6.53
C HIS A 204 -8.33 0.11 -6.17
N ASP A 205 -7.39 -0.32 -7.02
CA ASP A 205 -6.50 -1.44 -6.72
C ASP A 205 -5.63 -1.12 -5.51
N LEU A 206 -5.13 0.12 -5.44
CA LEU A 206 -4.29 0.61 -4.35
C LEU A 206 -5.09 0.78 -3.04
N ILE A 207 -6.36 1.21 -3.14
CA ILE A 207 -7.27 1.32 -1.99
C ILE A 207 -7.59 -0.07 -1.43
N GLN A 208 -7.92 -1.05 -2.28
CA GLN A 208 -8.23 -2.42 -1.86
C GLN A 208 -7.05 -3.08 -1.13
N GLU A 209 -5.83 -2.77 -1.55
CA GLU A 209 -4.63 -3.27 -0.91
C GLU A 209 -4.22 -2.50 0.35
N GLY A 210 -4.91 -1.43 0.70
CA GLY A 210 -4.61 -0.61 1.88
C GLY A 210 -3.29 0.17 1.75
N ILE A 211 -2.93 0.56 0.52
CA ILE A 211 -1.78 1.45 0.26
C ILE A 211 -2.11 2.89 0.65
N ILE A 212 -3.40 3.21 0.60
CA ILE A 212 -3.97 4.52 0.94
C ILE A 212 -4.85 4.37 2.16
#